data_7c80bb6d7f25e521173b074a432f3b67
#
_entry.id   7c80bb6d7f25e521173b074a432f3b67
#
_cell.length_a   1.000
_cell.length_b   1.000
_cell.length_c   1.000
_cell.angle_alpha   90.00
_cell.angle_beta   90.00
_cell.angle_gamma   90.00
#
_symmetry.space_group_name_H-M   'P 1'
#
loop_
_entity.id
_entity.type
_entity.pdbx_description
1 polymer ?
#
loop_
_entity_poly.entity_id
_entity_poly.type
_entity_poly.pdbx_seq_one_letter_code
_entity_poly.pdbx_strand_id
1 'polypeptide(L)'
;MPYLQLWCLARVPRPALINSNALVELIRKSRVASDGRNSLDLENKLRVEDLSAGFAKKQVLEKISIEFKENAVTALIGPSGCGKSTFIRCLNRMHEVTPGAWVSGRIVLDDADVLSEDVDPVTVRRKIGMVFQRPNPFPTMSVFDNVAAGLRLNGVRDRKLIAEKVEQNLRQAFLLDEIGDRLNESGSSLSGGQQQRLCIARALAVEPEIVLMDEPCSALDPVATAKIEELIVKLKETYTIIVVTHNMQQAARISDFTGFLYLGKLIEFGITEQIFSNPKNELTERYISGKFG
;
A
#
# COMPACT_ATOMS: atom_id res chain seq x y z
N MET A 1 27.67 42.78 4.39
CA MET A 1 28.31 42.24 5.61
C MET A 1 27.39 42.51 6.80
N PRO A 2 27.19 41.59 7.74
CA PRO A 2 27.13 40.13 7.72
C PRO A 2 25.79 39.60 8.29
N TYR A 3 25.16 38.61 7.69
CA TYR A 3 24.16 37.71 8.33
C TYR A 3 24.38 36.28 7.81
N LEU A 4 25.49 35.73 8.21
CA LEU A 4 25.79 34.29 8.14
C LEU A 4 26.13 33.88 9.58
N GLN A 5 25.30 33.05 10.17
CA GLN A 5 25.50 32.18 11.34
C GLN A 5 24.29 32.25 12.25
N LEU A 6 23.39 31.24 12.10
CA LEU A 6 22.55 30.65 13.16
C LEU A 6 21.61 29.60 12.57
N TRP A 7 22.20 28.60 11.88
CA TRP A 7 21.52 27.31 11.62
C TRP A 7 22.39 26.22 12.23
N CYS A 8 22.34 26.11 13.53
CA CYS A 8 22.97 25.02 14.26
C CYS A 8 21.94 24.37 15.18
N LEU A 9 21.73 23.05 14.94
CA LEU A 9 21.27 22.07 15.93
C LEU A 9 19.79 22.10 16.35
N ALA A 10 18.87 21.94 15.43
CA ALA A 10 17.66 21.22 15.78
C ALA A 10 18.01 19.71 15.80
N ARG A 11 18.28 19.14 16.98
CA ARG A 11 18.36 17.69 17.19
C ARG A 11 17.01 17.11 16.79
N VAL A 12 16.97 16.37 15.68
CA VAL A 12 15.86 15.49 15.37
C VAL A 12 15.71 14.53 16.56
N PRO A 13 14.55 14.47 17.20
CA PRO A 13 14.36 13.54 18.32
C PRO A 13 14.58 12.13 17.79
N ARG A 14 15.47 11.37 18.43
CA ARG A 14 15.67 9.94 18.14
C ARG A 14 14.32 9.27 18.33
N PRO A 15 13.86 8.42 17.37
CA PRO A 15 12.65 7.64 17.59
C PRO A 15 12.83 6.82 18.88
N ALA A 16 11.83 6.85 19.74
CA ALA A 16 11.82 6.09 20.98
C ALA A 16 12.09 4.60 20.67
N LEU A 17 13.00 3.98 21.41
CA LEU A 17 13.30 2.56 21.32
C LEU A 17 11.99 1.77 21.48
N ILE A 18 11.55 1.13 20.40
CA ILE A 18 10.33 0.34 20.41
C ILE A 18 10.64 -0.95 21.17
N ASN A 19 9.94 -1.16 22.28
CA ASN A 19 10.04 -2.39 23.03
C ASN A 19 9.40 -3.52 22.18
N SER A 20 10.19 -4.49 21.73
CA SER A 20 9.74 -5.61 20.91
C SER A 20 8.56 -6.36 21.54
N ASN A 21 8.53 -6.48 22.87
CA ASN A 21 7.42 -7.12 23.59
C ASN A 21 6.10 -6.34 23.48
N ALA A 22 6.14 -5.00 23.48
CA ALA A 22 4.95 -4.18 23.31
C ALA A 22 4.38 -4.30 21.88
N LEU A 23 5.26 -4.49 20.88
CA LEU A 23 4.87 -4.69 19.50
C LEU A 23 4.21 -6.06 19.28
N VAL A 24 4.74 -7.11 19.90
CA VAL A 24 4.17 -8.47 19.89
C VAL A 24 2.79 -8.49 20.57
N GLU A 25 2.63 -7.77 21.67
CA GLU A 25 1.34 -7.65 22.35
C GLU A 25 0.29 -6.90 21.54
N LEU A 26 0.70 -5.89 20.77
CA LEU A 26 -0.15 -5.20 19.80
C LEU A 26 -0.63 -6.15 18.67
N ILE A 27 0.26 -6.97 18.13
CA ILE A 27 -0.05 -7.97 17.09
C ILE A 27 -1.08 -8.99 17.64
N ARG A 28 -0.89 -9.49 18.88
CA ARG A 28 -1.82 -10.43 19.51
C ARG A 28 -3.22 -9.84 19.71
N LYS A 29 -3.30 -8.58 20.16
CA LYS A 29 -4.59 -7.89 20.35
C LYS A 29 -5.35 -7.66 19.03
N SER A 30 -4.64 -7.35 17.94
CA SER A 30 -5.26 -7.15 16.63
C SER A 30 -5.79 -8.46 16.01
N ARG A 31 -5.17 -9.61 16.32
CA ARG A 31 -5.57 -10.93 15.77
C ARG A 31 -6.75 -11.59 16.49
N VAL A 32 -7.06 -11.24 17.73
CA VAL A 32 -8.23 -11.78 18.45
C VAL A 32 -9.55 -11.40 17.76
N ALA A 33 -9.53 -10.43 16.86
CA ALA A 33 -10.69 -9.99 16.07
C ALA A 33 -10.76 -10.60 14.66
N SER A 34 -9.79 -11.39 14.19
CA SER A 34 -9.78 -11.96 12.85
C SER A 34 -9.97 -13.48 12.86
N ASP A 35 -10.93 -13.90 12.07
CA ASP A 35 -11.40 -15.26 11.79
C ASP A 35 -10.29 -16.32 11.75
N GLY A 36 -10.57 -17.51 12.28
CA GLY A 36 -9.65 -18.63 12.48
C GLY A 36 -9.07 -19.31 11.23
N ARG A 37 -8.84 -18.58 10.13
CA ARG A 37 -8.10 -19.07 8.97
C ARG A 37 -6.62 -19.12 9.28
N ASN A 38 -6.02 -20.30 9.10
CA ASN A 38 -4.58 -20.47 9.24
C ASN A 38 -3.89 -19.77 8.04
N SER A 39 -3.11 -18.73 8.30
CA SER A 39 -2.43 -17.94 7.26
C SER A 39 -1.48 -18.74 6.37
N LEU A 40 -1.13 -19.97 6.78
CA LEU A 40 -0.25 -20.87 6.02
C LEU A 40 -0.98 -21.61 4.90
N ASP A 41 -2.32 -21.71 4.95
CA ASP A 41 -3.13 -22.47 4.00
C ASP A 41 -3.69 -21.61 2.84
N LEU A 42 -3.32 -20.30 2.80
CA LEU A 42 -3.78 -19.40 1.75
C LEU A 42 -3.05 -19.64 0.44
N GLU A 43 -3.79 -19.60 -0.67
CA GLU A 43 -3.24 -19.68 -2.02
C GLU A 43 -2.41 -18.43 -2.38
N ASN A 44 -1.52 -18.59 -3.37
CA ASN A 44 -0.73 -17.49 -3.88
C ASN A 44 -1.56 -16.71 -4.92
N LYS A 45 -1.80 -15.41 -4.70
CA LYS A 45 -2.49 -14.54 -5.66
C LYS A 45 -1.54 -13.89 -6.64
N LEU A 46 -0.37 -13.49 -6.17
CA LEU A 46 0.65 -12.83 -7.01
C LEU A 46 2.02 -13.42 -6.65
N ARG A 47 2.80 -13.79 -7.66
CA ARG A 47 4.16 -14.28 -7.51
C ARG A 47 5.13 -13.41 -8.30
N VAL A 48 6.21 -13.00 -7.66
CA VAL A 48 7.30 -12.23 -8.25
C VAL A 48 8.54 -13.11 -8.27
N GLU A 49 9.20 -13.19 -9.43
CA GLU A 49 10.37 -14.05 -9.66
C GLU A 49 11.51 -13.20 -10.23
N ASP A 50 12.61 -13.13 -9.47
CA ASP A 50 13.88 -12.46 -9.83
C ASP A 50 13.71 -11.03 -10.38
N LEU A 51 12.74 -10.28 -9.83
CA LEU A 51 12.44 -8.93 -10.28
C LEU A 51 13.62 -7.99 -10.03
N SER A 52 14.09 -7.40 -11.10
CA SER A 52 15.05 -6.29 -11.06
C SER A 52 14.48 -5.09 -11.81
N ALA A 53 14.72 -3.89 -11.30
CA ALA A 53 14.19 -2.66 -11.92
C ALA A 53 15.09 -1.46 -11.62
N GLY A 54 15.00 -0.45 -12.48
CA GLY A 54 15.77 0.77 -12.31
C GLY A 54 15.36 1.88 -13.26
N PHE A 55 16.20 2.91 -13.32
CA PHE A 55 16.01 4.09 -14.17
C PHE A 55 17.32 4.39 -14.88
N ALA A 56 17.30 4.51 -16.20
CA ALA A 56 18.47 4.67 -17.03
C ALA A 56 19.55 3.63 -16.67
N LYS A 57 20.72 4.04 -16.20
CA LYS A 57 21.81 3.15 -15.81
C LYS A 57 21.79 2.75 -14.32
N LYS A 58 20.88 3.32 -13.52
CA LYS A 58 20.83 3.06 -12.07
C LYS A 58 19.83 1.94 -11.77
N GLN A 59 20.33 0.82 -11.29
CA GLN A 59 19.51 -0.24 -10.72
C GLN A 59 19.02 0.16 -9.33
N VAL A 60 17.73 -0.07 -9.04
CA VAL A 60 17.07 0.24 -7.76
C VAL A 60 16.64 -1.03 -7.06
N LEU A 61 16.21 -2.05 -7.81
CA LEU A 61 15.79 -3.35 -7.29
C LEU A 61 16.67 -4.45 -7.89
N GLU A 62 17.03 -5.43 -7.07
CA GLU A 62 17.92 -6.50 -7.47
C GLU A 62 17.33 -7.86 -7.08
N LYS A 63 16.89 -8.63 -8.07
CA LYS A 63 16.44 -10.03 -7.97
C LYS A 63 15.50 -10.31 -6.78
N ILE A 64 14.41 -9.54 -6.69
CA ILE A 64 13.41 -9.75 -5.67
C ILE A 64 12.49 -10.89 -6.09
N SER A 65 12.38 -11.92 -5.23
CA SER A 65 11.41 -13.00 -5.37
C SER A 65 10.54 -13.05 -4.11
N ILE A 66 9.21 -12.98 -4.29
CA ILE A 66 8.23 -12.94 -3.20
C ILE A 66 6.86 -13.43 -3.69
N GLU A 67 6.12 -14.06 -2.79
CA GLU A 67 4.74 -14.52 -3.04
C GLU A 67 3.76 -13.77 -2.15
N PHE A 68 2.66 -13.31 -2.72
CA PHE A 68 1.59 -12.63 -2.01
C PHE A 68 0.38 -13.54 -1.92
N LYS A 69 -0.10 -13.75 -0.70
CA LYS A 69 -1.23 -14.62 -0.41
C LYS A 69 -2.55 -13.93 -0.71
N GLU A 70 -3.51 -14.70 -1.25
CA GLU A 70 -4.86 -14.22 -1.51
C GLU A 70 -5.58 -13.80 -0.22
N ASN A 71 -6.36 -12.71 -0.30
CA ASN A 71 -7.15 -12.20 0.82
C ASN A 71 -6.34 -12.01 2.12
N ALA A 72 -5.10 -11.53 1.96
CA ALA A 72 -4.20 -11.21 3.05
C ALA A 72 -3.59 -9.82 2.88
N VAL A 73 -3.14 -9.23 3.97
CA VAL A 73 -2.35 -8.00 3.96
C VAL A 73 -0.87 -8.35 4.05
N THR A 74 -0.10 -7.95 3.05
CA THR A 74 1.37 -8.01 3.10
C THR A 74 1.93 -6.60 3.26
N ALA A 75 2.68 -6.35 4.32
CA ALA A 75 3.42 -5.11 4.49
C ALA A 75 4.86 -5.23 3.98
N LEU A 76 5.32 -4.23 3.23
CA LEU A 76 6.72 -4.09 2.85
C LEU A 76 7.32 -2.93 3.65
N ILE A 77 8.27 -3.25 4.53
CA ILE A 77 8.95 -2.30 5.39
C ILE A 77 10.41 -2.09 4.96
N GLY A 78 11.01 -1.01 5.42
CA GLY A 78 12.42 -0.69 5.14
C GLY A 78 12.69 0.81 5.15
N PRO A 79 13.95 1.24 5.20
CA PRO A 79 14.33 2.65 5.24
C PRO A 79 13.88 3.41 3.98
N SER A 80 13.79 4.73 4.08
CA SER A 80 13.48 5.59 2.94
C SER A 80 14.51 5.41 1.83
N GLY A 81 14.04 5.36 0.58
CA GLY A 81 14.90 5.21 -0.59
C GLY A 81 15.41 3.78 -0.87
N CYS A 82 15.01 2.75 -0.10
CA CYS A 82 15.45 1.37 -0.34
C CYS A 82 14.76 0.66 -1.53
N GLY A 83 13.81 1.32 -2.23
CA GLY A 83 13.17 0.78 -3.43
C GLY A 83 11.72 0.33 -3.27
N LYS A 84 11.08 0.45 -2.09
CA LYS A 84 9.69 -0.01 -1.83
C LYS A 84 8.67 0.54 -2.82
N SER A 85 8.65 1.86 -3.02
CA SER A 85 7.71 2.50 -3.96
C SER A 85 7.99 2.12 -5.42
N THR A 86 9.27 1.87 -5.76
CA THR A 86 9.63 1.35 -7.08
C THR A 86 9.09 -0.06 -7.24
N PHE A 87 9.28 -0.92 -6.24
CA PHE A 87 8.81 -2.30 -6.26
C PHE A 87 7.28 -2.38 -6.45
N ILE A 88 6.52 -1.66 -5.60
CA ILE A 88 5.06 -1.73 -5.67
C ILE A 88 4.52 -1.21 -7.03
N ARG A 89 5.19 -0.21 -7.64
CA ARG A 89 4.84 0.31 -8.97
C ARG A 89 5.20 -0.64 -10.11
N CYS A 90 6.15 -1.56 -9.92
CA CYS A 90 6.41 -2.60 -10.91
C CYS A 90 5.26 -3.60 -10.97
N LEU A 91 4.60 -3.92 -9.83
CA LEU A 91 3.54 -4.92 -9.75
C LEU A 91 2.34 -4.61 -10.66
N ASN A 92 2.05 -3.33 -10.90
CA ASN A 92 0.96 -2.89 -11.79
C ASN A 92 1.45 -2.13 -13.03
N ARG A 93 2.72 -2.26 -13.39
CA ARG A 93 3.33 -1.62 -14.56
C ARG A 93 3.29 -0.08 -14.54
N MET A 94 3.04 0.55 -13.36
CA MET A 94 3.14 2.01 -13.23
C MET A 94 4.59 2.51 -13.29
N HIS A 95 5.57 1.64 -13.05
CA HIS A 95 6.99 1.97 -13.19
C HIS A 95 7.33 2.38 -14.63
N GLU A 96 6.76 1.72 -15.62
CA GLU A 96 6.98 1.94 -17.05
C GLU A 96 6.57 3.35 -17.53
N VAL A 97 5.70 4.05 -16.79
CA VAL A 97 5.28 5.42 -17.14
C VAL A 97 6.41 6.45 -16.94
N THR A 98 7.44 6.09 -16.16
CA THR A 98 8.58 6.98 -15.91
C THR A 98 9.62 6.86 -17.01
N PRO A 99 10.02 7.97 -17.66
CA PRO A 99 11.02 7.93 -18.72
C PRO A 99 12.34 7.27 -18.25
N GLY A 100 12.85 6.34 -19.07
CA GLY A 100 14.07 5.59 -18.78
C GLY A 100 13.93 4.50 -17.72
N ALA A 101 12.70 4.22 -17.26
CA ALA A 101 12.44 3.07 -16.41
C ALA A 101 12.63 1.75 -17.18
N TRP A 102 13.15 0.76 -16.49
CA TRP A 102 13.27 -0.61 -16.98
C TRP A 102 12.93 -1.60 -15.87
N VAL A 103 12.44 -2.75 -16.26
CA VAL A 103 12.09 -3.88 -15.39
C VAL A 103 12.47 -5.18 -16.08
N SER A 104 12.93 -6.16 -15.28
CA SER A 104 13.21 -7.53 -15.74
C SER A 104 12.81 -8.52 -14.65
N GLY A 105 12.68 -9.79 -14.99
CA GLY A 105 12.11 -10.83 -14.14
C GLY A 105 10.68 -11.12 -14.55
N ARG A 106 9.90 -11.73 -13.65
CA ARG A 106 8.50 -12.10 -13.92
C ARG A 106 7.60 -11.69 -12.78
N ILE A 107 6.38 -11.31 -13.11
CA ILE A 107 5.30 -11.04 -12.15
C ILE A 107 4.09 -11.83 -12.63
N VAL A 108 3.72 -12.88 -11.89
CA VAL A 108 2.66 -13.81 -12.27
C VAL A 108 1.41 -13.57 -11.44
N LEU A 109 0.33 -13.18 -12.10
CA LEU A 109 -1.02 -13.04 -11.54
C LEU A 109 -1.91 -14.10 -12.20
N ASP A 110 -2.47 -15.04 -11.42
CA ASP A 110 -3.33 -16.10 -11.93
C ASP A 110 -2.74 -16.80 -13.17
N ASP A 111 -1.49 -17.27 -13.08
CA ASP A 111 -0.74 -17.93 -14.16
C ASP A 111 -0.32 -17.06 -15.36
N ALA A 112 -0.74 -15.79 -15.42
CA ALA A 112 -0.35 -14.85 -16.46
C ALA A 112 0.84 -13.98 -16.02
N ASP A 113 1.90 -13.90 -16.84
CA ASP A 113 2.99 -12.95 -16.61
C ASP A 113 2.54 -11.53 -17.01
N VAL A 114 2.33 -10.68 -16.01
CA VAL A 114 1.85 -9.31 -16.25
C VAL A 114 2.87 -8.40 -16.94
N LEU A 115 4.15 -8.80 -17.03
CA LEU A 115 5.21 -8.09 -17.74
C LEU A 115 5.32 -8.50 -19.21
N SER A 116 4.60 -9.53 -19.65
CA SER A 116 4.60 -9.97 -21.06
C SER A 116 4.18 -8.83 -21.98
N GLU A 117 4.82 -8.74 -23.16
CA GLU A 117 4.49 -7.76 -24.19
C GLU A 117 3.05 -7.90 -24.72
N ASP A 118 2.51 -9.12 -24.68
CA ASP A 118 1.15 -9.43 -25.13
C ASP A 118 0.07 -8.99 -24.12
N VAL A 119 0.45 -8.60 -22.91
CA VAL A 119 -0.47 -8.18 -21.87
C VAL A 119 -0.64 -6.67 -21.84
N ASP A 120 -1.87 -6.20 -22.07
CA ASP A 120 -2.19 -4.76 -22.02
C ASP A 120 -2.02 -4.19 -20.59
N PRO A 121 -1.16 -3.16 -20.41
CA PRO A 121 -0.97 -2.52 -19.11
C PRO A 121 -2.26 -1.94 -18.49
N VAL A 122 -3.24 -1.56 -19.30
CA VAL A 122 -4.52 -1.05 -18.80
C VAL A 122 -5.30 -2.17 -18.10
N THR A 123 -5.30 -3.35 -18.68
CA THR A 123 -5.91 -4.54 -18.06
C THR A 123 -5.23 -4.91 -16.75
N VAL A 124 -3.89 -4.85 -16.68
CA VAL A 124 -3.13 -5.08 -15.45
C VAL A 124 -3.52 -4.06 -14.37
N ARG A 125 -3.55 -2.76 -14.71
CA ARG A 125 -3.91 -1.68 -13.76
C ARG A 125 -5.36 -1.72 -13.30
N ARG A 126 -6.24 -2.34 -14.07
CA ARG A 126 -7.61 -2.61 -13.66
C ARG A 126 -7.67 -3.71 -12.60
N LYS A 127 -6.91 -4.80 -12.76
CA LYS A 127 -6.83 -5.91 -11.80
C LYS A 127 -6.02 -5.55 -10.55
N ILE A 128 -4.98 -4.73 -10.70
CA ILE A 128 -4.07 -4.32 -9.63
C ILE A 128 -4.19 -2.81 -9.44
N GLY A 129 -5.14 -2.40 -8.58
CA GLY A 129 -5.39 -0.99 -8.24
C GLY A 129 -4.29 -0.39 -7.38
N MET A 130 -4.16 0.94 -7.39
CA MET A 130 -3.14 1.64 -6.61
C MET A 130 -3.67 2.86 -5.88
N VAL A 131 -3.31 2.96 -4.60
CA VAL A 131 -3.51 4.13 -3.74
C VAL A 131 -2.15 4.75 -3.46
N PHE A 132 -2.01 6.04 -3.75
CA PHE A 132 -0.75 6.77 -3.65
C PHE A 132 -0.53 7.36 -2.26
N GLN A 133 0.72 7.67 -1.93
CA GLN A 133 1.14 8.24 -0.67
C GLN A 133 0.43 9.59 -0.38
N ARG A 134 0.32 10.46 -1.39
CA ARG A 134 -0.44 11.70 -1.29
C ARG A 134 -1.81 11.49 -1.89
N PRO A 135 -2.88 11.85 -1.18
CA PRO A 135 -4.21 11.83 -1.76
C PRO A 135 -4.24 12.61 -3.08
N ASN A 136 -4.81 12.02 -4.09
CA ASN A 136 -4.87 12.60 -5.44
C ASN A 136 -6.28 12.52 -6.05
N PRO A 137 -7.31 13.05 -5.37
CA PRO A 137 -8.61 13.15 -5.99
C PRO A 137 -8.51 14.02 -7.26
N PHE A 138 -9.32 13.72 -8.27
CA PHE A 138 -9.40 14.57 -9.46
C PHE A 138 -10.01 15.91 -9.06
N PRO A 139 -9.27 17.04 -9.13
CA PRO A 139 -9.68 18.29 -8.49
C PRO A 139 -10.89 18.94 -9.17
N THR A 140 -11.10 18.67 -10.44
CA THR A 140 -12.24 19.17 -11.24
C THR A 140 -13.49 18.31 -11.15
N MET A 141 -13.41 17.18 -10.43
CA MET A 141 -14.52 16.24 -10.27
C MET A 141 -15.11 16.32 -8.87
N SER A 142 -16.43 16.07 -8.81
CA SER A 142 -17.12 15.89 -7.53
C SER A 142 -16.66 14.62 -6.81
N VAL A 143 -17.03 14.46 -5.54
CA VAL A 143 -16.81 13.20 -4.80
C VAL A 143 -17.42 12.02 -5.56
N PHE A 144 -18.67 12.16 -6.01
CA PHE A 144 -19.36 11.17 -6.81
C PHE A 144 -18.57 10.82 -8.09
N ASP A 145 -18.17 11.83 -8.86
CA ASP A 145 -17.49 11.63 -10.13
C ASP A 145 -16.09 11.05 -9.98
N ASN A 146 -15.39 11.35 -8.88
CA ASN A 146 -14.12 10.71 -8.56
C ASN A 146 -14.25 9.18 -8.46
N VAL A 147 -15.27 8.69 -7.75
CA VAL A 147 -15.51 7.24 -7.61
C VAL A 147 -16.05 6.65 -8.91
N ALA A 148 -16.95 7.34 -9.59
CA ALA A 148 -17.56 6.91 -10.84
C ALA A 148 -16.59 6.87 -12.03
N ALA A 149 -15.46 7.58 -11.95
CA ALA A 149 -14.54 7.76 -13.08
C ALA A 149 -14.07 6.44 -13.69
N GLY A 150 -13.61 5.51 -12.87
CA GLY A 150 -13.14 4.20 -13.32
C GLY A 150 -14.25 3.36 -13.96
N LEU A 151 -15.45 3.38 -13.42
CA LEU A 151 -16.62 2.69 -13.98
C LEU A 151 -16.96 3.20 -15.38
N ARG A 152 -16.99 4.53 -15.55
CA ARG A 152 -17.28 5.16 -16.84
C ARG A 152 -16.19 4.87 -17.88
N LEU A 153 -14.92 4.90 -17.49
CA LEU A 153 -13.80 4.55 -18.35
C LEU A 153 -13.86 3.09 -18.82
N ASN A 154 -14.35 2.19 -17.96
CA ASN A 154 -14.60 0.79 -18.29
C ASN A 154 -15.90 0.55 -19.08
N GLY A 155 -16.57 1.62 -19.54
CA GLY A 155 -17.74 1.53 -20.42
C GLY A 155 -19.08 1.35 -19.72
N VAL A 156 -19.15 1.41 -18.37
CA VAL A 156 -20.43 1.38 -17.65
C VAL A 156 -21.21 2.64 -17.97
N ARG A 157 -22.44 2.50 -18.49
CA ARG A 157 -23.32 3.61 -18.93
C ARG A 157 -24.59 3.72 -18.09
N ASP A 158 -24.97 2.65 -17.41
CA ASP A 158 -26.15 2.64 -16.55
C ASP A 158 -25.94 3.56 -15.34
N ARG A 159 -26.72 4.64 -15.29
CA ARG A 159 -26.63 5.65 -14.23
C ARG A 159 -27.01 5.10 -12.87
N LYS A 160 -27.99 4.19 -12.82
CA LYS A 160 -28.44 3.56 -11.58
C LYS A 160 -27.35 2.66 -11.01
N LEU A 161 -26.79 1.80 -11.83
CA LEU A 161 -25.67 0.93 -11.45
C LEU A 161 -24.45 1.75 -10.98
N ILE A 162 -24.11 2.85 -11.68
CA ILE A 162 -23.02 3.75 -11.25
C ILE A 162 -23.32 4.33 -9.86
N ALA A 163 -24.55 4.81 -9.61
CA ALA A 163 -24.91 5.38 -8.32
C ALA A 163 -24.83 4.35 -7.19
N GLU A 164 -25.33 3.15 -7.40
CA GLU A 164 -25.25 2.03 -6.45
C GLU A 164 -23.79 1.67 -6.13
N LYS A 165 -22.95 1.54 -7.16
CA LYS A 165 -21.50 1.24 -6.98
C LYS A 165 -20.76 2.37 -6.26
N VAL A 166 -21.05 3.63 -6.58
CA VAL A 166 -20.45 4.78 -5.89
C VAL A 166 -20.80 4.76 -4.41
N GLU A 167 -22.09 4.62 -4.08
CA GLU A 167 -22.53 4.55 -2.69
C GLU A 167 -21.89 3.39 -1.95
N GLN A 168 -21.89 2.19 -2.55
CA GLN A 168 -21.27 1.00 -1.98
C GLN A 168 -19.79 1.22 -1.65
N ASN A 169 -19.01 1.78 -2.59
CA ASN A 169 -17.58 1.97 -2.40
C ASN A 169 -17.26 3.10 -1.40
N LEU A 170 -18.06 4.17 -1.37
CA LEU A 170 -17.94 5.21 -0.35
C LEU A 170 -18.26 4.66 1.06
N ARG A 171 -19.27 3.81 1.19
CA ARG A 171 -19.60 3.12 2.43
C ARG A 171 -18.49 2.16 2.84
N GLN A 172 -17.97 1.36 1.91
CA GLN A 172 -16.86 0.44 2.14
C GLN A 172 -15.58 1.18 2.59
N ALA A 173 -15.34 2.39 2.08
CA ALA A 173 -14.23 3.24 2.49
C ALA A 173 -14.49 4.04 3.79
N PHE A 174 -15.57 3.76 4.53
CA PHE A 174 -15.99 4.50 5.74
C PHE A 174 -16.10 6.01 5.52
N LEU A 175 -16.51 6.43 4.33
CA LEU A 175 -16.57 7.83 3.95
C LEU A 175 -17.99 8.36 3.81
N LEU A 176 -18.94 7.52 3.38
CA LEU A 176 -20.30 7.94 3.05
C LEU A 176 -21.01 8.67 4.20
N ASP A 177 -20.96 8.09 5.40
CA ASP A 177 -21.63 8.64 6.58
C ASP A 177 -21.00 9.95 7.08
N GLU A 178 -19.72 10.18 6.77
CA GLU A 178 -19.02 11.42 7.15
C GLU A 178 -19.28 12.58 6.21
N ILE A 179 -19.51 12.31 4.92
CA ILE A 179 -19.70 13.36 3.92
C ILE A 179 -21.17 13.70 3.69
N GLY A 180 -22.11 12.80 4.07
CA GLY A 180 -23.54 13.01 3.93
C GLY A 180 -23.93 13.43 2.51
N ASP A 181 -24.58 14.59 2.38
CA ASP A 181 -25.09 15.11 1.09
C ASP A 181 -24.01 15.80 0.23
N ARG A 182 -22.73 15.79 0.65
CA ARG A 182 -21.62 16.49 -0.05
C ARG A 182 -21.10 15.74 -1.28
N LEU A 183 -21.83 14.77 -1.82
CA LEU A 183 -21.42 13.98 -2.99
C LEU A 183 -21.14 14.82 -4.24
N ASN A 184 -21.81 15.96 -4.40
CA ASN A 184 -21.63 16.87 -5.53
C ASN A 184 -20.53 17.92 -5.33
N GLU A 185 -19.93 18.00 -4.13
CA GLU A 185 -18.82 18.90 -3.88
C GLU A 185 -17.51 18.35 -4.50
N SER A 186 -16.56 19.25 -4.73
CA SER A 186 -15.23 18.84 -5.21
C SER A 186 -14.57 17.87 -4.23
N GLY A 187 -13.96 16.77 -4.75
CA GLY A 187 -13.16 15.88 -3.95
C GLY A 187 -12.02 16.56 -3.20
N SER A 188 -11.54 17.70 -3.70
CA SER A 188 -10.47 18.49 -3.08
C SER A 188 -10.93 19.31 -1.86
N SER A 189 -12.24 19.49 -1.63
CA SER A 189 -12.79 20.18 -0.46
C SER A 189 -12.76 19.34 0.82
N LEU A 190 -12.51 18.04 0.69
CA LEU A 190 -12.45 17.11 1.81
C LEU A 190 -11.17 17.26 2.62
N SER A 191 -11.18 16.83 3.89
CA SER A 191 -9.97 16.72 4.71
C SER A 191 -8.98 15.71 4.14
N GLY A 192 -7.68 15.77 4.50
CA GLY A 192 -6.66 14.86 3.97
C GLY A 192 -7.02 13.37 4.16
N GLY A 193 -7.51 12.99 5.33
CA GLY A 193 -7.95 11.62 5.60
C GLY A 193 -9.20 11.22 4.80
N GLN A 194 -10.13 12.14 4.58
CA GLN A 194 -11.31 11.92 3.72
C GLN A 194 -10.89 11.80 2.24
N GLN A 195 -9.97 12.66 1.77
CA GLN A 195 -9.42 12.55 0.40
C GLN A 195 -8.73 11.21 0.18
N GLN A 196 -7.97 10.71 1.15
CA GLN A 196 -7.31 9.40 1.05
C GLN A 196 -8.34 8.27 0.94
N ARG A 197 -9.39 8.30 1.78
CA ARG A 197 -10.49 7.32 1.71
C ARG A 197 -11.29 7.45 0.41
N LEU A 198 -11.44 8.66 -0.14
CA LEU A 198 -12.02 8.87 -1.48
C LEU A 198 -11.16 8.20 -2.57
N CYS A 199 -9.82 8.34 -2.49
CA CYS A 199 -8.92 7.67 -3.42
C CYS A 199 -8.99 6.14 -3.29
N ILE A 200 -9.17 5.61 -2.06
CA ILE A 200 -9.41 4.19 -1.83
C ILE A 200 -10.74 3.77 -2.47
N ALA A 201 -11.85 4.47 -2.20
CA ALA A 201 -13.16 4.19 -2.80
C ALA A 201 -13.09 4.18 -4.33
N ARG A 202 -12.38 5.15 -4.92
CA ARG A 202 -12.13 5.21 -6.37
C ARG A 202 -11.39 3.99 -6.90
N ALA A 203 -10.37 3.52 -6.17
CA ALA A 203 -9.60 2.34 -6.56
C ALA A 203 -10.44 1.06 -6.47
N LEU A 204 -11.30 0.94 -5.47
CA LEU A 204 -12.17 -0.23 -5.26
C LEU A 204 -13.33 -0.28 -6.25
N ALA A 205 -13.79 0.85 -6.78
CA ALA A 205 -14.95 0.94 -7.65
C ALA A 205 -14.84 0.10 -8.94
N VAL A 206 -13.63 -0.16 -9.40
CA VAL A 206 -13.36 -1.02 -10.58
C VAL A 206 -13.21 -2.51 -10.21
N GLU A 207 -13.44 -2.87 -8.95
CA GLU A 207 -13.36 -4.23 -8.42
C GLU A 207 -12.01 -4.90 -8.73
N PRO A 208 -10.89 -4.32 -8.25
CA PRO A 208 -9.58 -4.90 -8.47
C PRO A 208 -9.44 -6.23 -7.69
N GLU A 209 -8.53 -7.09 -8.12
CA GLU A 209 -8.16 -8.31 -7.39
C GLU A 209 -7.13 -8.02 -6.30
N ILE A 210 -6.25 -7.03 -6.56
CA ILE A 210 -5.18 -6.60 -5.66
C ILE A 210 -5.24 -5.08 -5.48
N VAL A 211 -5.05 -4.61 -4.24
CA VAL A 211 -4.94 -3.19 -3.90
C VAL A 211 -3.53 -2.89 -3.38
N LEU A 212 -2.79 -2.10 -4.13
CA LEU A 212 -1.48 -1.59 -3.73
C LEU A 212 -1.64 -0.27 -3.00
N MET A 213 -0.95 -0.11 -1.86
CA MET A 213 -0.99 1.12 -1.05
C MET A 213 0.44 1.60 -0.76
N ASP A 214 0.82 2.74 -1.33
CA ASP A 214 2.14 3.35 -1.13
C ASP A 214 2.06 4.37 0.02
N GLU A 215 2.49 4.00 1.22
CA GLU A 215 2.50 4.81 2.44
C GLU A 215 1.17 5.54 2.73
N PRO A 216 0.01 4.84 2.78
CA PRO A 216 -1.32 5.45 2.73
C PRO A 216 -1.66 6.37 3.91
N CYS A 217 -0.87 6.33 5.00
CA CYS A 217 -1.11 7.11 6.22
C CYS A 217 -0.01 8.14 6.52
N SER A 218 1.02 8.29 5.67
CA SER A 218 2.24 9.06 6.00
C SER A 218 2.01 10.56 6.25
N ALA A 219 0.93 11.13 5.71
CA ALA A 219 0.60 12.55 5.80
C ALA A 219 -0.67 12.83 6.62
N LEU A 220 -1.12 11.86 7.42
CA LEU A 220 -2.40 11.91 8.13
C LEU A 220 -2.21 12.04 9.65
N ASP A 221 -3.21 12.62 10.29
CA ASP A 221 -3.32 12.65 11.74
C ASP A 221 -3.60 11.25 12.33
N PRO A 222 -3.42 11.04 13.64
CA PRO A 222 -3.61 9.72 14.27
C PRO A 222 -5.04 9.16 14.12
N VAL A 223 -6.07 10.01 14.11
CA VAL A 223 -7.47 9.57 14.00
C VAL A 223 -7.76 9.08 12.59
N ALA A 224 -7.35 9.85 11.57
CA ALA A 224 -7.46 9.44 10.17
C ALA A 224 -6.63 8.17 9.88
N THR A 225 -5.44 8.07 10.47
CA THR A 225 -4.58 6.87 10.36
C THR A 225 -5.30 5.63 10.92
N ALA A 226 -5.89 5.71 12.11
CA ALA A 226 -6.60 4.59 12.73
C ALA A 226 -7.77 4.11 11.85
N LYS A 227 -8.53 5.03 11.25
CA LYS A 227 -9.62 4.69 10.32
C LYS A 227 -9.14 3.97 9.06
N ILE A 228 -7.99 4.37 8.50
CA ILE A 228 -7.42 3.69 7.34
C ILE A 228 -6.86 2.32 7.72
N GLU A 229 -6.26 2.17 8.88
CA GLU A 229 -5.80 0.87 9.38
C GLU A 229 -6.97 -0.11 9.57
N GLU A 230 -8.07 0.35 10.19
CA GLU A 230 -9.31 -0.43 10.31
C GLU A 230 -9.87 -0.82 8.95
N LEU A 231 -9.91 0.14 8.02
CA LEU A 231 -10.36 -0.08 6.65
C LEU A 231 -9.51 -1.15 5.95
N ILE A 232 -8.18 -1.10 6.03
CA ILE A 232 -7.27 -2.10 5.44
C ILE A 232 -7.57 -3.50 6.00
N VAL A 233 -7.72 -3.62 7.32
CA VAL A 233 -8.04 -4.90 7.97
C VAL A 233 -9.37 -5.46 7.50
N LYS A 234 -10.37 -4.61 7.25
CA LYS A 234 -11.67 -5.05 6.73
C LYS A 234 -11.61 -5.42 5.24
N LEU A 235 -10.89 -4.65 4.45
CA LEU A 235 -10.77 -4.88 3.00
C LEU A 235 -10.11 -6.22 2.66
N LYS A 236 -9.24 -6.77 3.51
CA LYS A 236 -8.59 -8.07 3.26
C LYS A 236 -9.57 -9.24 3.18
N GLU A 237 -10.78 -9.10 3.67
CA GLU A 237 -11.83 -10.12 3.55
C GLU A 237 -12.20 -10.38 2.07
N THR A 238 -11.97 -9.40 1.20
CA THR A 238 -12.37 -9.43 -0.21
C THR A 238 -11.19 -9.23 -1.16
N TYR A 239 -10.15 -8.49 -0.73
CA TYR A 239 -9.05 -8.06 -1.58
C TYR A 239 -7.70 -8.54 -1.05
N THR A 240 -6.79 -8.87 -1.93
CA THR A 240 -5.37 -9.02 -1.59
C THR A 240 -4.75 -7.62 -1.48
N ILE A 241 -4.10 -7.31 -0.36
CA ILE A 241 -3.58 -5.96 -0.09
C ILE A 241 -2.06 -6.00 0.08
N ILE A 242 -1.36 -5.11 -0.62
CA ILE A 242 0.07 -4.92 -0.47
C ILE A 242 0.32 -3.48 -0.04
N VAL A 243 0.83 -3.29 1.18
CA VAL A 243 1.07 -1.97 1.77
C VAL A 243 2.56 -1.73 1.89
N VAL A 244 3.02 -0.61 1.38
CA VAL A 244 4.36 -0.08 1.68
C VAL A 244 4.25 0.90 2.84
N THR A 245 5.07 0.74 3.85
CA THR A 245 5.15 1.69 4.97
C THR A 245 6.55 1.70 5.59
N HIS A 246 6.95 2.85 6.10
CA HIS A 246 8.13 2.98 6.98
C HIS A 246 7.76 2.92 8.46
N ASN A 247 6.45 2.87 8.78
CA ASN A 247 5.96 2.77 10.14
C ASN A 247 5.81 1.29 10.55
N MET A 248 6.76 0.81 11.35
CA MET A 248 6.79 -0.57 11.84
C MET A 248 5.58 -0.93 12.69
N GLN A 249 5.08 0.02 13.51
CA GLN A 249 3.90 -0.21 14.34
C GLN A 249 2.65 -0.39 13.49
N GLN A 250 2.51 0.39 12.42
CA GLN A 250 1.43 0.21 11.45
C GLN A 250 1.51 -1.17 10.81
N ALA A 251 2.67 -1.54 10.24
CA ALA A 251 2.86 -2.86 9.63
C ALA A 251 2.48 -3.99 10.61
N ALA A 252 2.94 -3.91 11.86
CA ALA A 252 2.64 -4.91 12.88
C ALA A 252 1.14 -5.05 13.20
N ARG A 253 0.37 -3.93 13.14
CA ARG A 253 -1.08 -3.96 13.43
C ARG A 253 -1.94 -4.50 12.30
N ILE A 254 -1.58 -4.16 11.05
CA ILE A 254 -2.48 -4.40 9.92
C ILE A 254 -2.13 -5.60 9.05
N SER A 255 -0.89 -6.11 9.09
CA SER A 255 -0.44 -7.11 8.12
C SER A 255 -0.40 -8.54 8.66
N ASP A 256 -0.66 -9.49 7.78
CA ASP A 256 -0.52 -10.92 8.01
C ASP A 256 0.91 -11.37 7.70
N PHE A 257 1.50 -10.81 6.66
CA PHE A 257 2.88 -11.06 6.22
C PHE A 257 3.67 -9.76 6.16
N THR A 258 4.97 -9.84 6.42
CA THR A 258 5.87 -8.69 6.34
C THR A 258 7.15 -9.05 5.58
N GLY A 259 7.51 -8.19 4.62
CA GLY A 259 8.78 -8.25 3.91
C GLY A 259 9.66 -7.05 4.27
N PHE A 260 10.92 -7.29 4.61
CA PHE A 260 11.90 -6.25 4.84
C PHE A 260 12.78 -6.03 3.62
N LEU A 261 12.70 -4.83 3.04
CA LEU A 261 13.53 -4.40 1.92
C LEU A 261 14.68 -3.50 2.40
N TYR A 262 15.88 -3.78 1.89
CA TYR A 262 17.06 -2.95 2.14
C TYR A 262 17.95 -2.89 0.91
N LEU A 263 18.34 -1.68 0.49
CA LEU A 263 19.20 -1.43 -0.69
C LEU A 263 18.78 -2.21 -1.94
N GLY A 264 17.47 -2.21 -2.21
CA GLY A 264 16.92 -2.85 -3.40
C GLY A 264 16.74 -4.37 -3.34
N LYS A 265 17.02 -4.98 -2.19
CA LYS A 265 16.92 -6.44 -1.97
C LYS A 265 15.84 -6.76 -0.94
N LEU A 266 15.17 -7.89 -1.13
CA LEU A 266 14.34 -8.49 -0.09
C LEU A 266 15.24 -9.26 0.88
N ILE A 267 15.37 -8.75 2.11
CA ILE A 267 16.27 -9.31 3.11
C ILE A 267 15.60 -10.46 3.85
N GLU A 268 14.33 -10.29 4.20
CA GLU A 268 13.55 -11.29 4.90
C GLU A 268 12.06 -11.13 4.59
N PHE A 269 11.34 -12.24 4.54
CA PHE A 269 9.89 -12.30 4.34
C PHE A 269 9.29 -13.43 5.17
N GLY A 270 8.16 -13.18 5.79
CA GLY A 270 7.46 -14.18 6.59
C GLY A 270 6.20 -13.65 7.26
N ILE A 271 5.62 -14.48 8.14
CA ILE A 271 4.48 -14.09 8.97
C ILE A 271 4.87 -12.90 9.83
N THR A 272 4.02 -11.88 9.89
CA THR A 272 4.29 -10.62 10.59
C THR A 272 4.73 -10.83 12.04
N GLU A 273 4.05 -11.70 12.78
CA GLU A 273 4.41 -11.99 14.17
C GLU A 273 5.84 -12.53 14.29
N GLN A 274 6.26 -13.42 13.39
CA GLN A 274 7.60 -13.98 13.39
C GLN A 274 8.65 -12.91 13.05
N ILE A 275 8.40 -12.10 12.03
CA ILE A 275 9.33 -11.03 11.61
C ILE A 275 9.57 -10.04 12.76
N PHE A 276 8.52 -9.67 13.52
CA PHE A 276 8.64 -8.69 14.58
C PHE A 276 9.08 -9.27 15.93
N SER A 277 8.86 -10.57 16.21
CA SER A 277 9.24 -11.20 17.48
C SER A 277 10.56 -11.96 17.45
N ASN A 278 10.85 -12.63 16.34
CA ASN A 278 12.03 -13.51 16.18
C ASN A 278 12.52 -13.53 14.73
N PRO A 279 13.01 -12.39 14.21
CA PRO A 279 13.56 -12.32 12.86
C PRO A 279 14.77 -13.26 12.72
N LYS A 280 14.91 -13.86 11.54
CA LYS A 280 16.03 -14.78 11.25
C LYS A 280 17.28 -14.04 10.77
N ASN A 281 17.12 -12.82 10.24
CA ASN A 281 18.20 -12.02 9.68
C ASN A 281 18.59 -10.89 10.64
N GLU A 282 19.89 -10.76 10.94
CA GLU A 282 20.41 -9.73 11.83
C GLU A 282 20.09 -8.30 11.37
N LEU A 283 20.06 -8.04 10.05
CA LEU A 283 19.67 -6.72 9.53
C LEU A 283 18.22 -6.40 9.85
N THR A 284 17.32 -7.40 9.75
CA THR A 284 15.92 -7.25 10.12
C THR A 284 15.78 -6.93 11.61
N GLU A 285 16.48 -7.67 12.47
CA GLU A 285 16.50 -7.45 13.93
C GLU A 285 16.97 -6.03 14.27
N ARG A 286 18.07 -5.60 13.69
CA ARG A 286 18.61 -4.24 13.88
C ARG A 286 17.64 -3.16 13.41
N TYR A 287 16.97 -3.38 12.28
CA TYR A 287 15.98 -2.44 11.76
C TYR A 287 14.78 -2.31 12.70
N ILE A 288 14.19 -3.43 13.11
CA ILE A 288 12.99 -3.47 13.97
C ILE A 288 13.30 -2.94 15.37
N SER A 289 14.48 -3.22 15.91
CA SER A 289 14.91 -2.73 17.24
C SER A 289 15.32 -1.25 17.25
N GLY A 290 15.28 -0.56 16.10
CA GLY A 290 15.71 0.85 15.98
C GLY A 290 17.23 1.05 16.10
N LYS A 291 18.03 -0.02 16.03
CA LYS A 291 19.49 0.02 16.08
C LYS A 291 20.12 0.14 14.68
N PHE A 292 19.32 0.57 13.72
CA PHE A 292 19.72 0.70 12.31
C PHE A 292 20.24 2.12 12.07
N GLY A 293 21.56 2.26 11.87
CA GLY A 293 22.23 3.54 11.65
C GLY A 293 23.72 3.39 11.79
#